data_a5eeadf5b2f21519c316dd4ed39f3185
#
_entry.id   a5eeadf5b2f21519c316dd4ed39f3185
#
_cell.length_a   1.000
_cell.length_b   1.000
_cell.length_c   1.000
_cell.angle_alpha   90.00
_cell.angle_beta   90.00
_cell.angle_gamma   90.00
#
_symmetry.space_group_name_H-M   'P 1'
#
loop_
_entity.id
_entity.type
_entity.pdbx_description
1 polymer ?
#
loop_
_entity_poly.entity_id
_entity_poly.type
_entity_poly.pdbx_seq_one_letter_code
_entity_poly.pdbx_strand_id
1 'polypeptide(L)'
;NELPTNAKSFLETHFPGQEANRVEKDNDGYDVYLKNGFSIDFTLDGEWDDVDGNTQDLPQSIIDLLPAKIAEYIQTNYLDETIREINKEKFGFEVDLSNRVELEFDSEGNFLRVDK
;
A
#
# COMPACT_ATOMS: atom_id res chain seq x y z
N ASN A 1 8.47 15.30 -11.42
CA ASN A 1 8.17 16.20 -10.97
C ASN A 1 6.88 16.76 -11.20
N GLU A 2 5.94 16.02 -11.69
CA GLU A 2 4.58 16.41 -11.80
C GLU A 2 3.72 15.93 -10.64
N LEU A 3 4.31 15.23 -9.70
CA LEU A 3 3.54 14.74 -8.57
C LEU A 3 3.05 15.87 -7.68
N PRO A 4 1.84 15.78 -7.14
CA PRO A 4 1.38 16.71 -6.12
C PRO A 4 2.32 16.73 -4.92
N THR A 5 2.34 17.84 -4.20
CA THR A 5 3.25 17.99 -3.05
C THR A 5 3.05 16.92 -2.00
N ASN A 6 1.79 16.57 -1.71
CA ASN A 6 1.51 15.55 -0.71
C ASN A 6 1.99 14.17 -1.14
N ALA A 7 1.95 13.86 -2.43
CA ALA A 7 2.50 12.59 -2.93
C ALA A 7 4.01 12.57 -2.75
N LYS A 8 4.68 13.68 -3.04
CA LYS A 8 6.12 13.76 -2.82
C LYS A 8 6.47 13.60 -1.36
N SER A 9 5.70 14.22 -0.47
CA SER A 9 5.93 14.10 0.97
C SER A 9 5.73 12.67 1.43
N PHE A 10 4.74 11.98 0.89
CA PHE A 10 4.49 10.58 1.21
C PHE A 10 5.71 9.73 0.88
N LEU A 11 6.28 9.93 -0.31
CA LEU A 11 7.45 9.18 -0.71
C LEU A 11 8.65 9.48 0.17
N GLU A 12 8.84 10.73 0.55
CA GLU A 12 9.95 11.09 1.43
C GLU A 12 9.79 10.51 2.82
N THR A 13 8.57 10.43 3.30
CA THR A 13 8.29 9.91 4.64
C THR A 13 8.48 8.41 4.72
N HIS A 14 7.98 7.70 3.72
CA HIS A 14 7.90 6.24 3.78
C HIS A 14 9.01 5.53 3.02
N PHE A 15 9.62 6.22 2.07
CA PHE A 15 10.69 5.65 1.24
C PHE A 15 11.84 6.64 1.14
N PRO A 16 12.41 7.06 2.28
CA PRO A 16 13.46 8.09 2.24
C PRO A 16 14.67 7.60 1.46
N GLY A 17 15.24 8.48 0.64
CA GLY A 17 16.43 8.16 -0.12
C GLY A 17 16.17 7.33 -1.36
N GLN A 18 14.93 6.92 -1.61
CA GLN A 18 14.62 6.15 -2.81
C GLN A 18 14.27 7.07 -3.95
N GLU A 19 14.76 6.75 -5.13
CA GLU A 19 14.49 7.54 -6.32
C GLU A 19 13.44 6.87 -7.17
N ALA A 20 12.62 7.70 -7.82
CA ALA A 20 11.67 7.18 -8.77
C ALA A 20 12.42 6.78 -10.05
N ASN A 21 12.18 5.54 -10.47
CA ASN A 21 12.69 5.06 -11.73
C ASN A 21 11.81 5.56 -12.87
N ARG A 22 10.52 5.68 -12.60
CA ARG A 22 9.55 6.12 -13.60
C ARG A 22 8.32 6.65 -12.88
N VAL A 23 7.72 7.71 -13.43
CA VAL A 23 6.45 8.24 -12.97
C VAL A 23 5.55 8.34 -14.19
N GLU A 24 4.38 7.72 -14.10
CA GLU A 24 3.39 7.75 -15.18
C GLU A 24 2.13 8.42 -14.68
N LYS A 25 1.55 9.28 -15.50
CA LYS A 25 0.29 9.94 -15.17
C LYS A 25 -0.78 9.46 -16.15
N ASP A 26 -1.95 9.13 -15.63
CA ASP A 26 -3.09 8.79 -16.48
C ASP A 26 -4.32 9.55 -15.99
N ASN A 27 -5.50 9.18 -16.48
CA ASN A 27 -6.73 9.89 -16.14
C ASN A 27 -7.11 9.74 -14.68
N ASP A 28 -6.63 8.69 -14.02
CA ASP A 28 -7.05 8.37 -12.66
C ASP A 28 -6.03 8.78 -11.60
N GLY A 29 -4.79 9.04 -11.99
CA GLY A 29 -3.77 9.40 -11.00
C GLY A 29 -2.37 9.21 -11.52
N TYR A 30 -1.47 8.86 -10.59
CA TYR A 30 -0.05 8.74 -10.88
C TYR A 30 0.46 7.38 -10.43
N ASP A 31 1.27 6.73 -11.25
CA ASP A 31 1.94 5.49 -10.90
C ASP A 31 3.42 5.78 -10.74
N VAL A 32 3.98 5.50 -9.57
CA VAL A 32 5.38 5.78 -9.28
C VAL A 32 6.10 4.44 -9.09
N TYR A 33 7.16 4.24 -9.87
CA TYR A 33 7.98 3.03 -9.80
C TYR A 33 9.33 3.41 -9.23
N LEU A 34 9.68 2.89 -8.06
CA LEU A 34 10.93 3.22 -7.40
C LEU A 34 12.03 2.27 -7.85
N LYS A 35 13.27 2.72 -7.75
CA LYS A 35 14.41 1.91 -8.19
C LYS A 35 14.56 0.64 -7.36
N ASN A 36 14.09 0.66 -6.12
CA ASN A 36 14.21 -0.51 -5.24
C ASN A 36 13.12 -1.56 -5.48
N GLY A 37 12.24 -1.36 -6.47
CA GLY A 37 11.23 -2.36 -6.82
C GLY A 37 9.84 -2.10 -6.27
N PHE A 38 9.69 -1.12 -5.39
CA PHE A 38 8.36 -0.74 -4.89
C PHE A 38 7.63 0.09 -5.93
N SER A 39 6.30 -0.03 -5.94
CA SER A 39 5.48 0.87 -6.75
C SER A 39 4.35 1.41 -5.88
N ILE A 40 4.01 2.68 -6.10
CA ILE A 40 2.99 3.36 -5.34
C ILE A 40 2.09 4.09 -6.33
N ASP A 41 0.76 3.92 -6.17
CA ASP A 41 -0.20 4.63 -6.98
C ASP A 41 -0.83 5.73 -6.14
N PHE A 42 -0.98 6.90 -6.74
CA PHE A 42 -1.63 8.06 -6.11
C PHE A 42 -2.81 8.49 -6.94
N THR A 43 -3.83 9.01 -6.27
CA THR A 43 -4.93 9.65 -6.98
C THR A 43 -4.45 10.97 -7.57
N LEU A 44 -5.28 11.60 -8.39
CA LEU A 44 -4.94 12.91 -8.95
C LEU A 44 -4.73 13.96 -7.86
N ASP A 45 -5.39 13.79 -6.70
CA ASP A 45 -5.22 14.69 -5.57
C ASP A 45 -3.97 14.39 -4.75
N GLY A 46 -3.21 13.35 -5.11
CA GLY A 46 -1.98 13.03 -4.42
C GLY A 46 -2.13 12.14 -3.20
N GLU A 47 -3.33 11.55 -2.99
CA GLU A 47 -3.54 10.58 -1.92
C GLU A 47 -3.08 9.21 -2.39
N TRP A 48 -2.44 8.45 -1.51
CA TRP A 48 -2.01 7.12 -1.92
C TRP A 48 -3.23 6.21 -2.11
N ASP A 49 -3.11 5.29 -3.05
CA ASP A 49 -4.19 4.38 -3.40
C ASP A 49 -3.74 2.94 -3.34
N ASP A 50 -2.48 2.68 -3.64
CA ASP A 50 -1.92 1.34 -3.66
C ASP A 50 -0.45 1.43 -3.35
N VAL A 51 0.04 0.55 -2.46
CA VAL A 51 1.47 0.43 -2.18
C VAL A 51 1.82 -1.04 -2.39
N ASP A 52 2.67 -1.31 -3.36
CA ASP A 52 3.02 -2.68 -3.76
C ASP A 52 4.51 -2.89 -3.59
N GLY A 53 4.88 -3.81 -2.71
CA GLY A 53 6.28 -4.16 -2.50
C GLY A 53 6.76 -5.24 -3.46
N ASN A 54 5.85 -5.78 -4.27
CA ASN A 54 6.13 -6.91 -5.15
C ASN A 54 6.56 -8.11 -4.31
N THR A 55 7.84 -8.42 -4.24
CA THR A 55 8.31 -9.53 -3.42
C THR A 55 8.92 -9.06 -2.10
N GLN A 56 8.70 -7.79 -1.75
CA GLN A 56 9.28 -7.19 -0.54
C GLN A 56 8.19 -6.81 0.44
N ASP A 57 8.54 -6.91 1.72
CA ASP A 57 7.62 -6.50 2.79
C ASP A 57 7.47 -4.98 2.78
N LEU A 58 6.28 -4.51 3.09
CA LEU A 58 6.04 -3.08 3.17
C LEU A 58 6.67 -2.50 4.44
N PRO A 59 7.11 -1.23 4.39
CA PRO A 59 7.64 -0.58 5.59
C PRO A 59 6.60 -0.52 6.70
N GLN A 60 7.05 -0.60 7.94
CA GLN A 60 6.15 -0.51 9.08
C GLN A 60 5.38 0.80 9.08
N SER A 61 6.00 1.90 8.62
CA SER A 61 5.33 3.19 8.58
C SER A 61 4.09 3.17 7.67
N ILE A 62 4.11 2.36 6.62
CA ILE A 62 2.95 2.19 5.75
C ILE A 62 1.87 1.40 6.48
N ILE A 63 2.27 0.30 7.13
CA ILE A 63 1.32 -0.54 7.86
C ILE A 63 0.62 0.27 8.95
N ASP A 64 1.36 1.19 9.57
CA ASP A 64 0.81 2.04 10.62
C ASP A 64 -0.27 3.01 10.12
N LEU A 65 -0.40 3.19 8.81
CA LEU A 65 -1.47 4.02 8.24
C LEU A 65 -2.82 3.31 8.27
N LEU A 66 -2.81 2.00 8.44
CA LEU A 66 -4.04 1.21 8.43
C LEU A 66 -4.69 1.19 9.81
N PRO A 67 -6.01 0.95 9.88
CA PRO A 67 -6.63 0.68 11.17
C PRO A 67 -5.91 -0.45 11.90
N ALA A 68 -5.73 -0.30 13.21
CA ALA A 68 -4.95 -1.26 14.00
C ALA A 68 -5.54 -2.66 13.94
N LYS A 69 -6.85 -2.78 13.75
CA LYS A 69 -7.51 -4.09 13.69
C LYS A 69 -6.96 -4.97 12.58
N ILE A 70 -6.47 -4.36 11.50
CA ILE A 70 -5.95 -5.12 10.36
C ILE A 70 -4.68 -5.85 10.76
N ALA A 71 -3.72 -5.14 11.37
CA ALA A 71 -2.48 -5.76 11.81
C ALA A 71 -2.76 -6.82 12.88
N GLU A 72 -3.71 -6.54 13.78
CA GLU A 72 -4.08 -7.49 14.82
C GLU A 72 -4.65 -8.78 14.23
N TYR A 73 -5.51 -8.63 13.22
CA TYR A 73 -6.10 -9.80 12.58
C TYR A 73 -5.02 -10.66 11.92
N ILE A 74 -4.09 -10.02 11.24
CA ILE A 74 -3.03 -10.73 10.53
C ILE A 74 -2.10 -11.42 11.52
N GLN A 75 -1.75 -10.75 12.62
CA GLN A 75 -0.91 -11.35 13.64
C GLN A 75 -1.56 -12.57 14.29
N THR A 76 -2.89 -12.53 14.43
CA THR A 76 -3.61 -13.63 15.06
C THR A 76 -3.80 -14.81 14.12
N ASN A 77 -4.09 -14.55 12.86
CA ASN A 77 -4.50 -15.59 11.93
C ASN A 77 -3.43 -15.98 10.90
N TYR A 78 -2.44 -15.12 10.68
CA TYR A 78 -1.39 -15.34 9.69
C TYR A 78 -0.05 -14.92 10.25
N LEU A 79 0.29 -15.48 11.42
CA LEU A 79 1.42 -15.05 12.22
C LEU A 79 2.75 -15.05 11.46
N ASP A 80 2.94 -16.02 10.58
CA ASP A 80 4.23 -16.17 9.88
C ASP A 80 4.28 -15.39 8.57
N GLU A 81 3.24 -14.63 8.25
CA GLU A 81 3.18 -13.93 6.97
C GLU A 81 3.39 -12.44 7.16
N THR A 82 3.86 -11.79 6.11
CA THR A 82 4.07 -10.35 6.11
C THR A 82 3.19 -9.71 5.05
N ILE A 83 3.02 -8.39 5.13
CA ILE A 83 2.20 -7.65 4.19
C ILE A 83 3.08 -7.19 3.03
N ARG A 84 2.64 -7.53 1.82
CA ARG A 84 3.38 -7.21 0.60
C ARG A 84 2.70 -6.15 -0.27
N GLU A 85 1.39 -5.96 -0.12
CA GLU A 85 0.66 -4.94 -0.88
C GLU A 85 -0.57 -4.51 -0.12
N ILE A 86 -0.90 -3.22 -0.19
CA ILE A 86 -2.13 -2.66 0.36
C ILE A 86 -2.78 -1.83 -0.73
N ASN A 87 -4.06 -2.09 -0.96
CA ASN A 87 -4.84 -1.45 -2.00
C ASN A 87 -6.10 -0.88 -1.38
N LYS A 88 -6.37 0.42 -1.59
CA LYS A 88 -7.61 1.03 -1.12
C LYS A 88 -8.73 0.68 -2.08
N GLU A 89 -9.84 0.21 -1.53
CA GLU A 89 -11.01 -0.14 -2.30
C GLU A 89 -12.21 0.65 -1.78
N LYS A 90 -13.31 0.62 -2.53
CA LYS A 90 -14.52 1.29 -2.07
C LYS A 90 -15.01 0.74 -0.76
N PHE A 91 -14.85 -0.57 -0.54
CA PHE A 91 -15.29 -1.21 0.71
C PHE A 91 -14.31 -1.00 1.85
N GLY A 92 -13.07 -0.59 1.58
CA GLY A 92 -12.04 -0.42 2.59
C GLY A 92 -10.67 -0.73 2.04
N PHE A 93 -10.10 -1.86 2.45
CA PHE A 93 -8.73 -2.20 2.08
C PHE A 93 -8.62 -3.65 1.65
N GLU A 94 -7.78 -3.88 0.63
CA GLU A 94 -7.34 -5.21 0.30
C GLU A 94 -5.87 -5.32 0.68
N VAL A 95 -5.50 -6.40 1.39
CA VAL A 95 -4.14 -6.60 1.89
C VAL A 95 -3.64 -7.94 1.36
N ASP A 96 -2.52 -7.90 0.66
CA ASP A 96 -1.92 -9.11 0.10
C ASP A 96 -0.74 -9.52 0.96
N LEU A 97 -0.70 -10.79 1.34
CA LEU A 97 0.31 -11.34 2.22
C LEU A 97 1.41 -12.05 1.44
N SER A 98 2.49 -12.35 2.14
CA SER A 98 3.66 -13.00 1.53
C SER A 98 3.35 -14.39 0.99
N ASN A 99 2.29 -15.05 1.49
CA ASN A 99 1.89 -16.37 0.99
C ASN A 99 0.84 -16.26 -0.12
N ARG A 100 0.61 -15.04 -0.64
CA ARG A 100 -0.32 -14.76 -1.74
C ARG A 100 -1.79 -14.83 -1.34
N VAL A 101 -2.08 -14.89 -0.06
CA VAL A 101 -3.46 -14.75 0.41
C VAL A 101 -3.84 -13.28 0.33
N GLU A 102 -5.04 -13.01 -0.17
CA GLU A 102 -5.58 -11.65 -0.25
C GLU A 102 -6.72 -11.53 0.73
N LEU A 103 -6.62 -10.55 1.62
CA LEU A 103 -7.62 -10.32 2.66
C LEU A 103 -8.33 -9.02 2.40
N GLU A 104 -9.65 -8.99 2.65
CA GLU A 104 -10.43 -7.77 2.49
C GLU A 104 -10.95 -7.32 3.84
N PHE A 105 -10.80 -6.03 4.10
CA PHE A 105 -11.24 -5.38 5.33
C PHE A 105 -12.06 -4.16 4.99
N ASP A 106 -13.02 -3.81 5.86
CA ASP A 106 -13.75 -2.57 5.65
C ASP A 106 -12.90 -1.37 6.09
N SER A 107 -13.46 -0.16 5.97
CA SER A 107 -12.68 1.05 6.23
C SER A 107 -12.33 1.21 7.70
N GLU A 108 -12.99 0.48 8.60
CA GLU A 108 -12.67 0.50 10.02
C GLU A 108 -11.69 -0.59 10.42
N GLY A 109 -11.34 -1.47 9.48
CA GLY A 109 -10.39 -2.54 9.74
C GLY A 109 -11.03 -3.86 10.10
N ASN A 110 -12.34 -3.98 9.96
CA ASN A 110 -13.02 -5.24 10.23
C ASN A 110 -12.85 -6.19 9.07
N PHE A 111 -12.51 -7.43 9.37
CA PHE A 111 -12.30 -8.43 8.34
C PHE A 111 -13.60 -8.76 7.61
N LEU A 112 -13.55 -8.79 6.30
CA LEU A 112 -14.70 -9.12 5.48
C LEU A 112 -14.60 -10.53 4.90
N ARG A 113 -13.51 -10.84 4.23
CA ARG A 113 -13.35 -12.16 3.61
C ARG A 113 -11.96 -12.34 3.04
N VAL A 114 -11.66 -13.57 2.69
CA VAL A 114 -10.47 -13.91 1.92
C VAL A 114 -10.88 -13.86 0.45
N ASP A 115 -10.13 -13.09 -0.33
CA ASP A 115 -10.39 -12.98 -1.75
C ASP A 115 -9.47 -13.95 -2.48
N LYS A 116 -10.03 -14.78 -3.31
CA LYS A 116 -9.22 -15.73 -4.06
C LYS A 116 -9.25 -15.43 -5.55
#